data_e28ea3d904fc651259f42bd0782f708c
#
_entry.id   e28ea3d904fc651259f42bd0782f708c
#
_cell.length_a   1.000
_cell.length_b   1.000
_cell.length_c   1.000
_cell.angle_alpha   90.00
_cell.angle_beta   90.00
_cell.angle_gamma   90.00
#
_symmetry.space_group_name_H-M   'P 1'
#
loop_
_entity.id
_entity.type
_entity.pdbx_description
1 polymer ?
#
loop_
_entity_poly.entity_id
_entity_poly.type
_entity_poly.pdbx_seq_one_letter_code
_entity_poly.pdbx_strand_id
1 'polypeptide(L)'
;MGKAFQLLKKYVVPAGYFFLLLFPISSAAQLARKNTPKPTRILFIFDASKSMVAKHQGQTRMDGAKTLFFKFIDSLSQDKSYQFALRIYGLTVKYPPGDCKDSKLVVPFAAGNSSLIKQKVLEAKPTGITPIEHSMTEAANDFKDNKSNNIVILITDGIEECGGDPCKARQKLMEKGILFKPFIIGIGLSPEQIKTFECVGTFYNYDDAATFGTISSVIQEQKLNKSTTQVNLVNTMQQPLETDVNMTFVDVKNKTYKYNYIHTLNYLNNPDTLLLDDYPTYKVIAHTIPPVESKETRLAAGKHTIIAIDAPQGQLQIKRNEGAYNFNEKVKCIVRKKEDANTLNVQPLNTTEKYIIGNYDLEILTLPRTLLSDLRIEQSLKKTVEIANAGILKIRCLEAGDGSILVRRNDKLEWVCNLSQQTQQTYYLQPGNYVTAWRARSLRGSIYTIEKSFTILSDQQTEVDFFR
;
A
#
# COMPACT_ATOMS: atom_id res chain seq x y z
N MET A 1 -79.51 21.92 -18.46
CA MET A 1 -79.63 23.29 -19.00
C MET A 1 -78.26 23.69 -19.43
N GLY A 2 -77.85 23.94 -20.62
CA GLY A 2 -78.40 24.22 -21.89
C GLY A 2 -77.26 24.53 -22.81
N LYS A 3 -77.31 23.92 -23.96
CA LYS A 3 -77.10 24.44 -25.33
C LYS A 3 -75.69 25.00 -25.65
N ALA A 4 -74.90 24.36 -26.52
CA ALA A 4 -75.07 24.11 -27.97
C ALA A 4 -74.61 25.29 -28.84
N PHE A 5 -73.99 24.88 -29.93
CA PHE A 5 -73.89 25.44 -31.28
C PHE A 5 -72.44 25.85 -31.69
N GLN A 6 -71.84 25.01 -32.51
CA GLN A 6 -71.61 25.09 -33.96
C GLN A 6 -71.17 26.44 -34.49
N LEU A 7 -70.02 26.46 -35.17
CA LEU A 7 -70.01 26.92 -36.59
C LEU A 7 -68.72 26.53 -37.29
N LEU A 8 -68.89 25.74 -38.35
CA LEU A 8 -67.95 25.52 -39.42
C LEU A 8 -67.58 26.81 -40.15
N LYS A 9 -66.39 27.01 -40.54
CA LYS A 9 -66.05 27.74 -41.78
C LYS A 9 -64.80 27.13 -42.45
N LYS A 10 -65.10 26.62 -43.67
CA LYS A 10 -64.13 26.27 -44.72
C LYS A 10 -63.26 27.44 -45.08
N TYR A 11 -61.96 27.24 -45.29
CA TYR A 11 -61.18 27.94 -46.31
C TYR A 11 -60.08 27.03 -46.86
N VAL A 12 -60.20 26.67 -48.05
CA VAL A 12 -59.37 26.64 -49.28
C VAL A 12 -57.87 26.70 -49.10
N VAL A 13 -57.22 25.65 -49.57
CA VAL A 13 -55.78 25.49 -49.83
C VAL A 13 -55.38 26.34 -51.05
N PRO A 14 -54.23 26.97 -51.04
CA PRO A 14 -53.44 27.04 -52.26
C PRO A 14 -52.07 26.32 -52.06
N ALA A 15 -51.74 25.58 -53.08
CA ALA A 15 -50.45 24.93 -53.30
C ALA A 15 -49.34 25.93 -53.35
N GLY A 16 -48.21 25.59 -52.81
CA GLY A 16 -47.00 26.34 -53.07
C GLY A 16 -45.85 26.09 -52.15
N TYR A 17 -44.83 25.46 -52.70
CA TYR A 17 -43.44 25.43 -52.27
C TYR A 17 -43.04 24.51 -51.11
N PHE A 18 -42.75 23.29 -51.51
CA PHE A 18 -41.90 22.34 -50.77
C PHE A 18 -40.47 22.83 -50.88
N PHE A 19 -40.04 23.61 -49.87
CA PHE A 19 -38.62 23.99 -49.74
C PHE A 19 -37.90 22.82 -49.12
N LEU A 20 -37.23 22.01 -49.94
CA LEU A 20 -36.27 20.98 -49.54
C LEU A 20 -35.07 21.70 -48.90
N LEU A 21 -35.03 21.82 -47.62
CA LEU A 21 -33.83 22.17 -46.86
C LEU A 21 -32.86 21.03 -46.97
N LEU A 22 -31.98 21.07 -47.96
CA LEU A 22 -30.76 20.29 -48.04
C LEU A 22 -29.84 20.72 -46.88
N PHE A 23 -29.95 20.00 -45.75
CA PHE A 23 -28.88 20.03 -44.76
C PHE A 23 -27.64 19.39 -45.37
N PRO A 24 -26.49 20.09 -45.44
CA PRO A 24 -25.26 19.42 -45.78
C PRO A 24 -24.92 18.45 -44.67
N ILE A 25 -25.02 17.16 -44.95
CA ILE A 25 -24.41 16.10 -44.12
C ILE A 25 -22.91 16.36 -44.19
N SER A 26 -22.41 17.18 -43.25
CA SER A 26 -20.99 17.23 -42.97
C SER A 26 -20.59 15.87 -42.48
N SER A 27 -20.17 15.00 -43.37
CA SER A 27 -19.41 13.81 -43.03
C SER A 27 -18.12 14.27 -42.35
N ALA A 28 -18.21 14.46 -41.03
CA ALA A 28 -17.05 14.51 -40.17
C ALA A 28 -16.41 13.14 -40.29
N ALA A 29 -15.55 12.97 -41.31
CA ALA A 29 -14.58 11.89 -41.32
C ALA A 29 -13.77 12.04 -40.02
N GLN A 30 -14.18 11.30 -38.97
CA GLN A 30 -13.32 11.03 -37.84
C GLN A 30 -12.09 10.35 -38.42
N LEU A 31 -11.07 11.17 -38.68
CA LEU A 31 -9.71 10.68 -38.87
C LEU A 31 -9.42 9.78 -37.67
N ALA A 32 -9.59 8.46 -37.88
CA ALA A 32 -9.09 7.48 -36.94
C ALA A 32 -7.61 7.85 -36.72
N ARG A 33 -7.31 8.46 -35.57
CA ARG A 33 -5.93 8.66 -35.17
C ARG A 33 -5.30 7.27 -35.19
N LYS A 34 -4.49 7.03 -36.24
CA LYS A 34 -3.64 5.88 -36.34
C LYS A 34 -2.81 5.88 -35.05
N ASN A 35 -3.16 5.02 -34.10
CA ASN A 35 -2.35 4.80 -32.90
C ASN A 35 -1.02 4.24 -33.40
N THR A 36 -0.09 5.10 -33.74
CA THR A 36 1.29 4.68 -33.98
C THR A 36 1.80 4.09 -32.66
N PRO A 37 2.24 2.84 -32.67
CA PRO A 37 2.76 2.20 -31.47
C PRO A 37 3.88 3.08 -30.91
N LYS A 38 3.83 3.34 -29.60
CA LYS A 38 4.85 4.15 -28.93
C LYS A 38 6.21 3.45 -29.07
N PRO A 39 7.29 4.17 -29.38
CA PRO A 39 8.61 3.58 -29.47
C PRO A 39 9.03 3.01 -28.12
N THR A 40 9.71 1.86 -28.14
CA THR A 40 10.35 1.32 -26.96
C THR A 40 11.80 1.82 -26.91
N ARG A 41 12.18 2.45 -25.81
CA ARG A 41 13.54 2.99 -25.57
C ARG A 41 14.24 2.09 -24.59
N ILE A 42 15.42 1.60 -24.96
CA ILE A 42 16.25 0.75 -24.13
C ILE A 42 17.57 1.48 -23.86
N LEU A 43 17.79 1.84 -22.61
CA LEU A 43 19.06 2.40 -22.15
C LEU A 43 19.89 1.27 -21.53
N PHE A 44 21.03 1.02 -22.11
CA PHE A 44 22.03 0.16 -21.49
C PHE A 44 22.94 0.99 -20.58
N ILE A 45 23.08 0.58 -19.33
CA ILE A 45 24.11 1.07 -18.40
C ILE A 45 25.16 -0.02 -18.32
N PHE A 46 26.37 0.27 -18.75
CA PHE A 46 27.44 -0.70 -18.89
C PHE A 46 28.59 -0.37 -17.92
N ASP A 47 29.00 -1.38 -17.19
CA ASP A 47 30.08 -1.30 -16.21
C ASP A 47 31.45 -1.34 -16.89
N ALA A 48 32.26 -0.32 -16.66
CA ALA A 48 33.68 -0.28 -17.01
C ALA A 48 34.56 -0.02 -15.77
N SER A 49 34.06 -0.45 -14.60
CA SER A 49 34.86 -0.41 -13.36
C SER A 49 36.03 -1.39 -13.40
N LYS A 50 37.01 -1.17 -12.55
CA LYS A 50 38.24 -1.96 -12.49
C LYS A 50 37.98 -3.43 -12.14
N SER A 51 36.92 -3.75 -11.39
CA SER A 51 36.53 -5.14 -11.05
C SER A 51 36.27 -6.01 -12.27
N MET A 52 35.81 -5.40 -13.39
CA MET A 52 35.52 -6.09 -14.66
C MET A 52 36.79 -6.75 -15.31
N VAL A 53 38.01 -6.45 -14.82
CA VAL A 53 39.24 -7.15 -15.23
C VAL A 53 39.32 -8.55 -14.65
N ALA A 54 38.62 -8.82 -13.54
CA ALA A 54 38.67 -10.12 -12.87
C ALA A 54 38.24 -11.25 -13.80
N LYS A 55 38.85 -12.42 -13.61
CA LYS A 55 38.53 -13.61 -14.39
C LYS A 55 37.23 -14.26 -13.87
N HIS A 56 36.41 -14.69 -14.81
CA HIS A 56 35.22 -15.47 -14.55
C HIS A 56 35.01 -16.47 -15.70
N GLN A 57 34.83 -17.75 -15.39
CA GLN A 57 34.65 -18.81 -16.37
C GLN A 57 35.72 -18.80 -17.51
N GLY A 58 37.01 -18.58 -17.19
CA GLY A 58 38.12 -18.64 -18.12
C GLY A 58 38.38 -17.38 -18.96
N GLN A 59 37.54 -16.37 -18.89
CA GLN A 59 37.65 -15.05 -19.55
C GLN A 59 37.57 -13.92 -18.53
N THR A 60 37.81 -12.66 -18.95
CA THR A 60 37.52 -11.52 -18.06
C THR A 60 36.03 -11.30 -17.97
N ARG A 61 35.55 -10.74 -16.83
CA ARG A 61 34.14 -10.34 -16.68
C ARG A 61 33.74 -9.36 -17.76
N MET A 62 34.64 -8.45 -18.15
CA MET A 62 34.44 -7.52 -19.28
C MET A 62 34.19 -8.25 -20.61
N ASP A 63 34.98 -9.30 -20.94
CA ASP A 63 34.78 -10.04 -22.17
C ASP A 63 33.46 -10.83 -22.17
N GLY A 64 33.10 -11.40 -21.02
CA GLY A 64 31.82 -12.04 -20.82
C GLY A 64 30.64 -11.04 -21.01
N ALA A 65 30.76 -9.88 -20.38
CA ALA A 65 29.77 -8.79 -20.50
C ALA A 65 29.62 -8.34 -21.96
N LYS A 66 30.72 -8.13 -22.68
CA LYS A 66 30.72 -7.75 -24.10
C LYS A 66 30.04 -8.83 -24.96
N THR A 67 30.37 -10.08 -24.73
CA THR A 67 29.80 -11.21 -25.48
C THR A 67 28.29 -11.30 -25.28
N LEU A 68 27.82 -11.19 -24.04
CA LEU A 68 26.37 -11.19 -23.74
C LEU A 68 25.70 -9.98 -24.35
N PHE A 69 26.28 -8.80 -24.19
CA PHE A 69 25.74 -7.55 -24.69
C PHE A 69 25.56 -7.58 -26.21
N PHE A 70 26.52 -8.12 -26.96
CA PHE A 70 26.42 -8.21 -28.42
C PHE A 70 25.31 -9.14 -28.86
N LYS A 71 25.16 -10.30 -28.24
CA LYS A 71 24.02 -11.18 -28.50
C LYS A 71 22.71 -10.47 -28.24
N PHE A 72 22.65 -9.69 -27.16
CA PHE A 72 21.47 -8.93 -26.76
C PHE A 72 21.07 -7.88 -27.79
N ILE A 73 22.00 -7.00 -28.13
CA ILE A 73 21.71 -5.89 -29.04
C ILE A 73 21.43 -6.39 -30.45
N ASP A 74 22.06 -7.49 -30.88
CA ASP A 74 21.80 -8.11 -32.19
C ASP A 74 20.39 -8.70 -32.27
N SER A 75 19.95 -9.39 -31.24
CA SER A 75 18.60 -9.92 -31.16
C SER A 75 17.53 -8.80 -31.16
N LEU A 76 17.73 -7.77 -30.35
CA LEU A 76 16.80 -6.66 -30.20
C LEU A 76 16.76 -5.76 -31.44
N SER A 77 17.87 -5.59 -32.15
CA SER A 77 17.97 -4.71 -33.33
C SER A 77 17.22 -5.22 -34.56
N GLN A 78 16.74 -6.46 -34.53
CA GLN A 78 15.86 -7.00 -35.57
C GLN A 78 14.54 -6.20 -35.63
N ASP A 79 14.11 -5.67 -34.52
CA ASP A 79 12.92 -4.84 -34.44
C ASP A 79 13.27 -3.34 -34.58
N LYS A 80 12.90 -2.74 -35.70
CA LYS A 80 13.17 -1.35 -36.03
C LYS A 80 12.45 -0.32 -35.16
N SER A 81 11.51 -0.74 -34.32
CA SER A 81 10.78 0.14 -33.42
C SER A 81 11.55 0.44 -32.13
N TYR A 82 12.65 -0.25 -31.87
CA TYR A 82 13.51 0.05 -30.73
C TYR A 82 14.42 1.23 -30.99
N GLN A 83 14.57 2.06 -29.96
CA GLN A 83 15.57 3.11 -29.85
C GLN A 83 16.53 2.75 -28.74
N PHE A 84 17.81 2.63 -29.05
CA PHE A 84 18.84 2.27 -28.07
C PHE A 84 19.62 3.50 -27.63
N ALA A 85 20.10 3.47 -26.38
CA ALA A 85 21.09 4.39 -25.86
C ALA A 85 22.10 3.62 -25.01
N LEU A 86 23.29 4.18 -24.84
CA LEU A 86 24.37 3.59 -24.04
C LEU A 86 24.94 4.62 -23.07
N ARG A 87 24.87 4.31 -21.79
CA ARG A 87 25.59 4.99 -20.72
C ARG A 87 26.67 4.05 -20.22
N ILE A 88 27.88 4.55 -19.99
CA ILE A 88 29.00 3.78 -19.41
C ILE A 88 29.48 4.52 -18.17
N TYR A 89 29.75 3.80 -17.10
CA TYR A 89 30.40 4.33 -15.90
C TYR A 89 31.76 3.68 -15.68
N GLY A 90 32.59 4.36 -14.86
CA GLY A 90 33.96 3.90 -14.59
C GLY A 90 34.86 3.92 -15.83
N LEU A 91 34.58 4.78 -16.83
CA LEU A 91 35.22 4.78 -18.12
C LEU A 91 36.40 5.76 -18.20
N THR A 92 36.29 6.93 -17.54
CA THR A 92 37.17 8.06 -17.83
C THR A 92 38.21 8.33 -16.75
N VAL A 93 37.94 7.99 -15.52
CA VAL A 93 38.81 8.23 -14.37
C VAL A 93 39.27 6.90 -13.77
N LYS A 94 40.62 6.71 -13.77
CA LYS A 94 41.22 5.47 -13.21
C LYS A 94 41.00 5.39 -11.69
N TYR A 95 40.72 4.21 -11.22
CA TYR A 95 40.65 3.88 -9.79
C TYR A 95 41.93 3.14 -9.34
N PRO A 96 42.54 3.53 -8.23
CA PRO A 96 42.27 4.67 -7.37
C PRO A 96 42.82 6.01 -7.93
N PRO A 97 42.26 7.21 -7.51
CA PRO A 97 41.13 7.33 -6.56
C PRO A 97 39.76 7.07 -7.16
N GLY A 98 39.54 7.18 -8.48
CA GLY A 98 38.25 7.12 -9.15
C GLY A 98 37.46 8.44 -9.03
N ASP A 99 36.32 8.48 -9.71
CA ASP A 99 35.35 9.58 -9.60
C ASP A 99 33.93 9.01 -9.52
N CYS A 100 33.25 9.26 -8.41
CA CYS A 100 31.88 8.82 -8.19
C CYS A 100 30.84 9.51 -9.10
N LYS A 101 31.28 10.44 -9.96
CA LYS A 101 30.45 11.04 -11.01
C LYS A 101 30.84 10.57 -12.40
N ASP A 102 31.78 9.64 -12.53
CA ASP A 102 32.22 9.09 -13.82
C ASP A 102 31.13 8.19 -14.44
N SER A 103 30.11 8.79 -15.00
CA SER A 103 29.01 8.16 -15.71
C SER A 103 28.61 9.03 -16.91
N LYS A 104 28.74 8.51 -18.13
CA LYS A 104 28.51 9.26 -19.36
C LYS A 104 27.53 8.58 -20.29
N LEU A 105 26.56 9.34 -20.84
CA LEU A 105 25.77 8.92 -21.98
C LEU A 105 26.66 9.00 -23.23
N VAL A 106 27.22 7.87 -23.65
CA VAL A 106 28.15 7.82 -24.79
C VAL A 106 27.46 7.68 -26.14
N VAL A 107 26.24 7.12 -26.17
CA VAL A 107 25.38 7.07 -27.35
C VAL A 107 23.96 7.46 -26.94
N PRO A 108 23.40 8.55 -27.46
CA PRO A 108 22.02 8.96 -27.18
C PRO A 108 21.01 8.08 -27.89
N PHE A 109 19.73 8.14 -27.46
CA PHE A 109 18.65 7.37 -28.11
C PHE A 109 18.49 7.69 -29.57
N ALA A 110 18.59 6.64 -30.39
CA ALA A 110 18.28 6.68 -31.82
C ALA A 110 17.85 5.29 -32.30
N ALA A 111 17.08 5.24 -33.39
CA ALA A 111 16.83 4.00 -34.09
C ALA A 111 18.05 3.63 -34.96
N GLY A 112 18.32 2.33 -35.10
CA GLY A 112 19.37 1.84 -36.00
C GLY A 112 20.82 2.12 -35.55
N ASN A 113 21.06 2.52 -34.31
CA ASN A 113 22.38 2.87 -33.77
C ASN A 113 23.12 1.71 -33.09
N SER A 114 22.64 0.47 -33.27
CA SER A 114 23.24 -0.73 -32.61
C SER A 114 24.73 -0.93 -32.92
N SER A 115 25.13 -0.67 -34.18
CA SER A 115 26.55 -0.80 -34.58
C SER A 115 27.45 0.22 -33.87
N LEU A 116 27.00 1.47 -33.71
CA LEU A 116 27.74 2.50 -32.96
C LEU A 116 27.85 2.12 -31.48
N ILE A 117 26.75 1.60 -30.90
CA ILE A 117 26.76 1.15 -29.51
C ILE A 117 27.75 0.01 -29.33
N LYS A 118 27.76 -1.00 -30.19
CA LYS A 118 28.73 -2.11 -30.13
C LYS A 118 30.15 -1.62 -30.22
N GLN A 119 30.43 -0.69 -31.12
CA GLN A 119 31.74 -0.06 -31.21
C GLN A 119 32.16 0.60 -29.92
N LYS A 120 31.29 1.39 -29.28
CA LYS A 120 31.60 2.09 -28.01
C LYS A 120 31.84 1.09 -26.86
N VAL A 121 31.11 -0.01 -26.82
CA VAL A 121 31.36 -1.07 -25.83
C VAL A 121 32.67 -1.79 -26.10
N LEU A 122 33.08 -2.01 -27.36
CA LEU A 122 34.41 -2.57 -27.70
C LEU A 122 35.55 -1.68 -27.23
N GLU A 123 35.42 -0.36 -27.44
CA GLU A 123 36.39 0.65 -27.04
C GLU A 123 36.51 0.81 -25.51
N ALA A 124 35.47 0.42 -24.75
CA ALA A 124 35.46 0.57 -23.30
C ALA A 124 36.52 -0.31 -22.61
N LYS A 125 37.35 0.34 -21.79
CA LYS A 125 38.41 -0.31 -20.97
C LYS A 125 38.06 -0.22 -19.49
N PRO A 126 38.10 -1.32 -18.75
CA PRO A 126 37.73 -1.33 -17.34
C PRO A 126 38.81 -0.71 -16.47
N THR A 127 38.58 0.50 -15.98
CA THR A 127 39.59 1.23 -15.21
C THR A 127 39.08 1.99 -14.01
N GLY A 128 37.77 2.30 -13.94
CA GLY A 128 37.20 3.21 -12.95
C GLY A 128 36.59 2.56 -11.71
N ILE A 129 35.83 3.33 -10.98
CA ILE A 129 35.03 2.94 -9.80
C ILE A 129 33.59 2.63 -10.21
N THR A 130 32.77 2.11 -9.30
CA THR A 130 31.39 1.60 -9.54
C THR A 130 30.31 2.54 -8.94
N PRO A 131 29.93 3.68 -9.58
CA PRO A 131 28.92 4.64 -9.09
C PRO A 131 27.51 4.27 -9.63
N ILE A 132 26.90 3.22 -9.12
CA ILE A 132 25.59 2.73 -9.64
C ILE A 132 24.47 3.71 -9.36
N GLU A 133 24.32 4.23 -8.11
CA GLU A 133 23.28 5.20 -7.77
C GLU A 133 23.36 6.43 -8.68
N HIS A 134 24.56 6.99 -8.83
CA HIS A 134 24.76 8.15 -9.67
C HIS A 134 24.39 7.86 -11.13
N SER A 135 24.85 6.72 -11.66
CA SER A 135 24.57 6.31 -13.04
C SER A 135 23.10 6.09 -13.33
N MET A 136 22.38 5.50 -12.39
CA MET A 136 20.93 5.31 -12.49
C MET A 136 20.17 6.64 -12.36
N THR A 137 20.63 7.53 -11.50
CA THR A 137 20.03 8.88 -11.34
C THR A 137 20.19 9.68 -12.62
N GLU A 138 21.37 9.64 -13.22
CA GLU A 138 21.62 10.30 -14.52
C GLU A 138 20.85 9.65 -15.67
N ALA A 139 20.66 8.33 -15.64
CA ALA A 139 19.82 7.61 -16.60
C ALA A 139 18.39 8.18 -16.67
N ALA A 140 17.86 8.68 -15.54
CA ALA A 140 16.56 9.36 -15.53
C ALA A 140 16.53 10.62 -16.37
N ASN A 141 17.66 11.31 -16.53
CA ASN A 141 17.80 12.53 -17.33
C ASN A 141 17.97 12.23 -18.82
N ASP A 142 18.39 10.99 -19.16
CA ASP A 142 18.56 10.56 -20.55
C ASP A 142 17.24 10.37 -21.28
N PHE A 143 16.16 10.05 -20.57
CA PHE A 143 14.82 9.91 -21.14
C PHE A 143 14.14 11.29 -21.27
N LYS A 144 13.85 11.69 -22.50
CA LYS A 144 13.27 13.01 -22.80
C LYS A 144 11.77 13.11 -22.53
N ASP A 145 11.07 11.98 -22.43
CA ASP A 145 9.62 11.93 -22.18
C ASP A 145 9.22 10.64 -21.49
N ASN A 146 8.05 10.65 -20.89
CA ASN A 146 7.41 9.49 -20.24
C ASN A 146 6.36 8.79 -21.13
N LYS A 147 6.25 9.19 -22.42
CA LYS A 147 5.25 8.65 -23.35
C LYS A 147 5.69 7.35 -24.01
N SER A 148 6.98 7.05 -24.02
CA SER A 148 7.60 5.86 -24.57
C SER A 148 7.67 4.74 -23.55
N ASN A 149 7.85 3.48 -24.01
CA ASN A 149 8.22 2.39 -23.12
C ASN A 149 9.71 2.52 -22.81
N ASN A 150 10.03 2.90 -21.60
CA ASN A 150 11.40 3.14 -21.17
C ASN A 150 11.90 1.92 -20.37
N ILE A 151 12.98 1.30 -20.84
CA ILE A 151 13.59 0.12 -20.23
C ILE A 151 15.04 0.48 -19.94
N VAL A 152 15.53 0.14 -18.75
CA VAL A 152 16.95 0.22 -18.42
C VAL A 152 17.49 -1.17 -18.17
N ILE A 153 18.64 -1.46 -18.75
CA ILE A 153 19.37 -2.70 -18.55
C ILE A 153 20.71 -2.33 -17.96
N LEU A 154 20.96 -2.73 -16.72
CA LEU A 154 22.24 -2.56 -16.03
C LEU A 154 23.05 -3.85 -16.17
N ILE A 155 24.26 -3.74 -16.68
CA ILE A 155 25.22 -4.85 -16.78
C ILE A 155 26.39 -4.52 -15.87
N THR A 156 26.58 -5.30 -14.82
CA THR A 156 27.59 -5.04 -13.77
C THR A 156 28.15 -6.34 -13.20
N ASP A 157 29.36 -6.26 -12.67
CA ASP A 157 30.00 -7.33 -11.90
C ASP A 157 30.22 -6.97 -10.43
N GLY A 158 29.78 -5.80 -10.03
CA GLY A 158 30.02 -5.23 -8.71
C GLY A 158 28.79 -4.63 -8.06
N ILE A 159 29.01 -4.17 -6.84
CA ILE A 159 28.07 -3.41 -6.04
C ILE A 159 28.46 -1.95 -6.02
N GLU A 160 27.60 -1.10 -5.49
CA GLU A 160 27.88 0.33 -5.28
C GLU A 160 29.13 0.54 -4.44
N GLU A 161 30.11 1.29 -4.96
CA GLU A 161 31.38 1.58 -4.27
C GLU A 161 31.50 3.06 -3.83
N CYS A 162 30.54 3.90 -4.20
CA CYS A 162 30.55 5.33 -3.89
C CYS A 162 29.67 5.70 -2.68
N GLY A 163 29.24 4.73 -1.90
CA GLY A 163 28.38 4.95 -0.74
C GLY A 163 26.95 5.38 -1.11
N GLY A 164 26.58 5.22 -2.36
CA GLY A 164 25.23 5.47 -2.86
C GLY A 164 24.25 4.35 -2.51
N ASP A 165 22.96 4.63 -2.72
CA ASP A 165 21.87 3.68 -2.53
C ASP A 165 21.12 3.48 -3.85
N PRO A 166 21.33 2.36 -4.56
CA PRO A 166 20.64 2.08 -5.83
C PRO A 166 19.10 2.04 -5.69
N CYS A 167 18.58 1.73 -4.48
CA CYS A 167 17.15 1.75 -4.21
C CYS A 167 16.55 3.16 -4.28
N LYS A 168 17.29 4.16 -3.76
CA LYS A 168 16.90 5.58 -3.87
C LYS A 168 16.93 6.07 -5.31
N ALA A 169 17.88 5.61 -6.11
CA ALA A 169 17.91 5.95 -7.53
C ALA A 169 16.67 5.44 -8.27
N ARG A 170 16.21 4.23 -7.96
CA ARG A 170 14.94 3.72 -8.49
C ARG A 170 13.77 4.61 -8.11
N GLN A 171 13.68 5.04 -6.86
CA GLN A 171 12.60 5.93 -6.41
C GLN A 171 12.57 7.24 -7.21
N LYS A 172 13.73 7.88 -7.41
CA LYS A 172 13.86 9.11 -8.22
C LYS A 172 13.39 8.92 -9.67
N LEU A 173 13.66 7.75 -10.25
CA LEU A 173 13.20 7.39 -11.59
C LEU A 173 11.67 7.27 -11.65
N MET A 174 11.08 6.64 -10.66
CA MET A 174 9.62 6.51 -10.54
C MET A 174 8.93 7.87 -10.34
N GLU A 175 9.50 8.76 -9.54
CA GLU A 175 9.00 10.13 -9.32
C GLU A 175 8.95 10.94 -10.60
N LYS A 176 9.85 10.70 -11.56
CA LYS A 176 9.83 11.31 -12.89
C LYS A 176 8.81 10.68 -13.86
N GLY A 177 7.97 9.74 -13.38
CA GLY A 177 6.99 9.06 -14.21
C GLY A 177 7.61 8.17 -15.29
N ILE A 178 8.89 7.82 -15.15
CA ILE A 178 9.57 6.89 -16.02
C ILE A 178 9.21 5.50 -15.52
N LEU A 179 8.49 4.73 -16.35
CA LEU A 179 8.21 3.34 -16.08
C LEU A 179 9.50 2.54 -16.19
N PHE A 180 10.15 2.43 -15.05
CA PHE A 180 11.47 1.87 -14.94
C PHE A 180 11.39 0.46 -14.40
N LYS A 181 11.69 -0.50 -15.26
CA LYS A 181 11.98 -1.87 -14.85
C LYS A 181 13.44 -2.15 -15.17
N PRO A 182 14.36 -1.92 -14.24
CA PRO A 182 15.74 -2.25 -14.49
C PRO A 182 15.89 -3.77 -14.54
N PHE A 183 16.51 -4.23 -15.60
CA PHE A 183 17.06 -5.57 -15.65
C PHE A 183 18.52 -5.47 -15.23
N ILE A 184 18.89 -6.22 -14.21
CA ILE A 184 20.26 -6.26 -13.71
C ILE A 184 20.87 -7.58 -14.14
N ILE A 185 21.89 -7.51 -14.97
CA ILE A 185 22.65 -8.67 -15.41
C ILE A 185 23.94 -8.68 -14.60
N GLY A 186 23.98 -9.54 -13.59
CA GLY A 186 25.15 -9.68 -12.72
C GLY A 186 26.10 -10.74 -13.23
N ILE A 187 27.39 -10.44 -13.18
CA ILE A 187 28.46 -11.31 -13.63
C ILE A 187 29.34 -11.68 -12.44
N GLY A 188 29.24 -12.93 -11.96
CA GLY A 188 30.03 -13.41 -10.84
C GLY A 188 29.73 -12.71 -9.50
N LEU A 189 28.48 -12.29 -9.28
CA LEU A 189 28.02 -11.73 -8.01
C LEU A 189 27.70 -12.84 -7.01
N SER A 190 28.02 -12.61 -5.73
CA SER A 190 27.61 -13.50 -4.64
C SER A 190 26.11 -13.33 -4.30
N PRO A 191 25.47 -14.31 -3.62
CA PRO A 191 24.10 -14.20 -3.18
C PRO A 191 23.83 -12.98 -2.29
N GLU A 192 24.79 -12.57 -1.46
CA GLU A 192 24.71 -11.38 -0.60
C GLU A 192 24.69 -10.10 -1.45
N GLN A 193 25.53 -10.05 -2.48
CA GLN A 193 25.57 -8.91 -3.42
C GLN A 193 24.27 -8.79 -4.23
N ILE A 194 23.69 -9.92 -4.65
CA ILE A 194 22.42 -9.96 -5.37
C ILE A 194 21.31 -9.33 -4.54
N LYS A 195 21.25 -9.59 -3.22
CA LYS A 195 20.24 -9.01 -2.32
C LYS A 195 20.25 -7.48 -2.34
N THR A 196 21.40 -6.84 -2.54
CA THR A 196 21.47 -5.37 -2.60
C THR A 196 20.70 -4.78 -3.78
N PHE A 197 20.39 -5.59 -4.79
CA PHE A 197 19.65 -5.19 -5.98
C PHE A 197 18.17 -5.58 -5.98
N GLU A 198 17.69 -6.36 -5.00
CA GLU A 198 16.28 -6.80 -4.96
C GLU A 198 15.28 -5.65 -4.99
N CYS A 199 15.63 -4.53 -4.36
CA CYS A 199 14.82 -3.32 -4.36
C CYS A 199 14.90 -2.53 -5.67
N VAL A 200 15.92 -2.77 -6.50
CA VAL A 200 16.18 -2.01 -7.73
C VAL A 200 15.39 -2.58 -8.90
N GLY A 201 15.45 -3.90 -9.11
CA GLY A 201 14.81 -4.51 -10.26
C GLY A 201 14.95 -6.02 -10.31
N THR A 202 14.62 -6.61 -11.46
CA THR A 202 14.75 -8.05 -11.66
C THR A 202 16.19 -8.41 -11.96
N PHE A 203 16.76 -9.27 -11.13
CA PHE A 203 18.13 -9.75 -11.27
C PHE A 203 18.19 -11.00 -12.16
N TYR A 204 19.19 -11.05 -13.04
CA TYR A 204 19.50 -12.18 -13.89
C TYR A 204 20.99 -12.52 -13.76
N ASN A 205 21.27 -13.79 -13.51
CA ASN A 205 22.66 -14.25 -13.44
C ASN A 205 23.20 -14.49 -14.85
N TYR A 206 24.35 -13.92 -15.17
CA TYR A 206 25.05 -14.17 -16.43
C TYR A 206 25.33 -15.68 -16.68
N ASP A 207 25.59 -16.43 -15.62
CA ASP A 207 25.97 -17.84 -15.69
C ASP A 207 24.80 -18.78 -16.04
N ASP A 208 23.55 -18.29 -15.99
CA ASP A 208 22.38 -19.04 -16.41
C ASP A 208 22.23 -18.98 -17.93
N ALA A 209 22.39 -20.13 -18.61
CA ALA A 209 22.25 -20.23 -20.06
C ALA A 209 20.86 -19.78 -20.56
N ALA A 210 19.81 -19.87 -19.72
CA ALA A 210 18.45 -19.41 -20.03
C ALA A 210 18.29 -17.88 -19.92
N THR A 211 19.23 -17.19 -19.26
CA THR A 211 19.15 -15.74 -18.96
C THR A 211 18.90 -14.92 -20.23
N PHE A 212 19.62 -15.16 -21.30
CA PHE A 212 19.46 -14.42 -22.54
C PHE A 212 18.04 -14.57 -23.13
N GLY A 213 17.55 -15.82 -23.24
CA GLY A 213 16.20 -16.11 -23.75
C GLY A 213 15.11 -15.46 -22.88
N THR A 214 15.27 -15.59 -21.56
CA THR A 214 14.34 -15.03 -20.58
C THR A 214 14.27 -13.51 -20.67
N ILE A 215 15.41 -12.81 -20.70
CA ILE A 215 15.42 -11.34 -20.80
C ILE A 215 14.87 -10.89 -22.16
N SER A 216 15.26 -11.55 -23.24
CA SER A 216 14.76 -11.22 -24.59
C SER A 216 13.25 -11.39 -24.71
N SER A 217 12.68 -12.49 -24.18
CA SER A 217 11.23 -12.69 -24.16
C SER A 217 10.52 -11.65 -23.30
N VAL A 218 11.04 -11.35 -22.11
CA VAL A 218 10.45 -10.33 -21.24
C VAL A 218 10.48 -8.94 -21.88
N ILE A 219 11.56 -8.56 -22.59
CA ILE A 219 11.62 -7.28 -23.32
C ILE A 219 10.62 -7.26 -24.47
N GLN A 220 10.50 -8.35 -25.22
CA GLN A 220 9.51 -8.47 -26.30
C GLN A 220 8.07 -8.43 -25.78
N GLU A 221 7.78 -9.13 -24.68
CA GLU A 221 6.49 -9.09 -24.02
C GLU A 221 6.16 -7.68 -23.47
N GLN A 222 7.14 -6.97 -22.91
CA GLN A 222 6.95 -5.59 -22.44
C GLN A 222 6.67 -4.59 -23.57
N LYS A 223 7.17 -4.84 -24.77
CA LYS A 223 6.82 -4.04 -25.94
C LYS A 223 5.35 -4.20 -26.33
N LEU A 224 4.83 -5.42 -26.23
CA LEU A 224 3.47 -5.73 -26.62
C LEU A 224 2.43 -5.32 -25.57
N ASN A 225 2.83 -5.17 -24.28
CA ASN A 225 1.87 -5.29 -23.21
C ASN A 225 2.15 -4.35 -22.04
N LYS A 226 1.59 -3.14 -22.08
CA LYS A 226 1.30 -2.40 -20.86
C LYS A 226 0.06 -3.00 -20.20
N SER A 227 0.26 -4.00 -19.40
CA SER A 227 -0.83 -4.49 -18.54
C SER A 227 -1.08 -3.48 -17.45
N THR A 228 -2.26 -2.91 -17.44
CA THR A 228 -2.72 -2.04 -16.39
C THR A 228 -3.74 -2.76 -15.53
N THR A 229 -3.79 -2.45 -14.27
CA THR A 229 -4.83 -2.97 -13.39
C THR A 229 -5.44 -1.85 -12.57
N GLN A 230 -6.69 -2.04 -12.22
CA GLN A 230 -7.45 -1.21 -11.32
C GLN A 230 -8.02 -2.13 -10.25
N VAL A 231 -7.88 -1.75 -8.98
CA VAL A 231 -8.54 -2.47 -7.89
C VAL A 231 -9.78 -1.71 -7.51
N ASN A 232 -10.92 -2.36 -7.57
CA ASN A 232 -12.19 -1.81 -7.14
C ASN A 232 -12.54 -2.37 -5.77
N LEU A 233 -12.40 -1.55 -4.73
CA LEU A 233 -12.95 -1.86 -3.42
C LEU A 233 -14.45 -1.49 -3.45
N VAL A 234 -15.30 -2.51 -3.59
CA VAL A 234 -16.71 -2.28 -3.87
C VAL A 234 -17.57 -2.32 -2.60
N ASN A 235 -18.57 -1.49 -2.61
CA ASN A 235 -19.61 -1.43 -1.59
C ASN A 235 -20.69 -2.50 -1.84
N THR A 236 -21.78 -2.52 -1.02
CA THR A 236 -22.88 -3.48 -1.17
C THR A 236 -23.66 -3.33 -2.49
N MET A 237 -23.57 -2.18 -3.14
CA MET A 237 -24.18 -1.92 -4.46
C MET A 237 -23.20 -2.17 -5.62
N GLN A 238 -22.06 -2.83 -5.35
CA GLN A 238 -21.01 -3.10 -6.33
C GLN A 238 -20.37 -1.84 -6.95
N GLN A 239 -20.41 -0.72 -6.24
CA GLN A 239 -19.79 0.53 -6.66
C GLN A 239 -18.40 0.66 -6.04
N PRO A 240 -17.35 1.08 -6.77
CA PRO A 240 -15.96 1.16 -6.28
C PRO A 240 -15.73 2.46 -5.49
N LEU A 241 -16.45 2.64 -4.39
CA LEU A 241 -16.43 3.87 -3.59
C LEU A 241 -15.56 3.79 -2.32
N GLU A 242 -15.13 2.60 -1.95
CA GLU A 242 -14.25 2.42 -0.78
C GLU A 242 -12.80 2.80 -1.15
N THR A 243 -12.11 3.50 -0.25
CA THR A 243 -10.79 4.06 -0.51
C THR A 243 -9.98 4.25 0.76
N ASP A 244 -8.72 4.69 0.61
CA ASP A 244 -7.75 4.94 1.71
C ASP A 244 -7.42 3.66 2.50
N VAL A 245 -7.29 2.56 1.78
CA VAL A 245 -6.96 1.25 2.32
C VAL A 245 -5.64 0.77 1.73
N ASN A 246 -4.74 0.29 2.57
CA ASN A 246 -3.52 -0.35 2.11
C ASN A 246 -3.85 -1.68 1.41
N MET A 247 -3.23 -1.92 0.28
CA MET A 247 -3.37 -3.15 -0.51
C MET A 247 -2.02 -3.80 -0.70
N THR A 248 -1.96 -5.11 -0.44
CA THR A 248 -0.79 -5.93 -0.71
C THR A 248 -1.07 -6.90 -1.85
N PHE A 249 -0.22 -6.89 -2.86
CA PHE A 249 -0.28 -7.81 -4.00
C PHE A 249 0.67 -8.98 -3.75
N VAL A 250 0.13 -10.17 -3.71
CA VAL A 250 0.87 -11.41 -3.47
C VAL A 250 0.95 -12.21 -4.76
N ASP A 251 2.15 -12.65 -5.13
CA ASP A 251 2.35 -13.66 -6.16
C ASP A 251 1.97 -15.02 -5.58
N VAL A 252 0.87 -15.59 -6.05
CA VAL A 252 0.30 -16.84 -5.53
C VAL A 252 1.25 -18.01 -5.69
N LYS A 253 1.95 -18.10 -6.83
CA LYS A 253 2.86 -19.21 -7.14
C LYS A 253 4.08 -19.23 -6.22
N ASN A 254 4.69 -18.06 -6.03
CA ASN A 254 5.92 -17.94 -5.25
C ASN A 254 5.67 -17.62 -3.77
N LYS A 255 4.41 -17.34 -3.39
CA LYS A 255 4.00 -16.89 -2.04
C LYS A 255 4.79 -15.67 -1.54
N THR A 256 5.14 -14.77 -2.45
CA THR A 256 5.93 -13.57 -2.16
C THR A 256 5.11 -12.30 -2.35
N TYR A 257 5.35 -11.32 -1.47
CA TYR A 257 4.78 -9.99 -1.63
C TYR A 257 5.49 -9.28 -2.78
N LYS A 258 4.71 -8.70 -3.70
CA LYS A 258 5.24 -7.99 -4.87
C LYS A 258 5.10 -6.48 -4.74
N TYR A 259 3.94 -6.00 -4.32
CA TYR A 259 3.63 -4.58 -4.24
C TYR A 259 2.78 -4.26 -3.02
N ASN A 260 2.97 -3.05 -2.50
CA ASN A 260 2.08 -2.44 -1.52
C ASN A 260 1.68 -1.06 -2.03
N TYR A 261 0.39 -0.79 -2.09
CA TYR A 261 -0.16 0.50 -2.51
C TYR A 261 -1.26 0.93 -1.55
N ILE A 262 -1.40 2.23 -1.36
CA ILE A 262 -2.62 2.79 -0.74
C ILE A 262 -3.64 2.95 -1.86
N HIS A 263 -4.80 2.33 -1.70
CA HIS A 263 -5.91 2.52 -2.63
C HIS A 263 -6.36 3.97 -2.61
N THR A 264 -6.51 4.56 -3.79
CA THR A 264 -6.90 5.96 -3.93
C THR A 264 -7.91 6.11 -5.05
N LEU A 265 -8.87 7.02 -4.86
CA LEU A 265 -9.77 7.47 -5.92
C LEU A 265 -9.23 8.77 -6.51
N ASN A 266 -9.28 8.90 -7.85
CA ASN A 266 -8.94 10.14 -8.53
C ASN A 266 -10.07 11.20 -8.38
N TYR A 267 -9.88 12.39 -8.95
CA TYR A 267 -10.84 13.49 -8.85
C TYR A 267 -12.21 13.19 -9.51
N LEU A 268 -12.32 12.13 -10.31
CA LEU A 268 -13.57 11.63 -10.88
C LEU A 268 -14.17 10.47 -10.06
N ASN A 269 -13.66 10.22 -8.86
CA ASN A 269 -14.02 9.09 -8.00
C ASN A 269 -13.83 7.71 -8.63
N ASN A 270 -12.89 7.60 -9.57
CA ASN A 270 -12.48 6.30 -10.11
C ASN A 270 -11.21 5.81 -9.40
N PRO A 271 -11.10 4.51 -9.09
CA PRO A 271 -9.87 3.92 -8.56
C PRO A 271 -8.68 4.18 -9.47
N ASP A 272 -7.52 4.38 -8.88
CA ASP A 272 -6.30 4.66 -9.61
C ASP A 272 -5.85 3.48 -10.45
N THR A 273 -5.16 3.75 -11.55
CA THR A 273 -4.65 2.75 -12.46
C THR A 273 -3.21 2.41 -12.13
N LEU A 274 -2.97 1.16 -11.79
CA LEU A 274 -1.68 0.62 -11.44
C LEU A 274 -1.04 -0.09 -12.64
N LEU A 275 0.27 -0.01 -12.73
CA LEU A 275 1.06 -0.77 -13.70
C LEU A 275 1.75 -1.91 -12.95
N LEU A 276 1.35 -3.12 -13.28
CA LEU A 276 1.87 -4.34 -12.66
C LEU A 276 2.42 -5.28 -13.73
N ASP A 277 3.27 -6.20 -13.30
CA ASP A 277 3.72 -7.30 -14.13
C ASP A 277 2.56 -8.24 -14.44
N ASP A 278 2.44 -8.71 -15.67
CA ASP A 278 1.39 -9.62 -16.09
C ASP A 278 1.78 -11.11 -15.92
N TYR A 279 3.03 -11.37 -15.57
CA TYR A 279 3.55 -12.73 -15.37
C TYR A 279 2.98 -13.43 -14.12
N PRO A 280 2.91 -12.79 -12.92
CA PRO A 280 2.37 -13.45 -11.73
C PRO A 280 0.85 -13.58 -11.76
N THR A 281 0.34 -14.62 -11.13
CA THR A 281 -1.04 -14.65 -10.66
C THR A 281 -1.11 -13.94 -9.34
N TYR A 282 -1.89 -12.88 -9.25
CA TYR A 282 -2.00 -12.06 -8.07
C TYR A 282 -3.19 -12.46 -7.20
N LYS A 283 -2.99 -12.37 -5.89
CA LYS A 283 -4.02 -12.25 -4.87
C LYS A 283 -3.81 -10.91 -4.18
N VAL A 284 -4.82 -10.09 -4.13
CA VAL A 284 -4.76 -8.77 -3.51
C VAL A 284 -5.40 -8.84 -2.13
N ILE A 285 -4.67 -8.44 -1.11
CA ILE A 285 -5.16 -8.33 0.27
C ILE A 285 -5.41 -6.85 0.52
N ALA A 286 -6.66 -6.46 0.73
CA ALA A 286 -7.01 -5.13 1.22
C ALA A 286 -7.03 -5.16 2.75
N HIS A 287 -6.19 -4.34 3.38
CA HIS A 287 -6.01 -4.28 4.84
C HIS A 287 -7.11 -3.46 5.51
N THR A 288 -8.36 -3.86 5.28
CA THR A 288 -9.52 -3.42 6.05
C THR A 288 -9.54 -4.07 7.42
N ILE A 289 -10.52 -3.78 8.26
CA ILE A 289 -10.73 -4.45 9.55
C ILE A 289 -12.09 -5.18 9.50
N PRO A 290 -12.10 -6.52 9.43
CA PRO A 290 -11.00 -7.45 9.12
C PRO A 290 -10.49 -7.28 7.68
N PRO A 291 -9.28 -7.78 7.37
CA PRO A 291 -8.76 -7.80 6.01
C PRO A 291 -9.65 -8.62 5.06
N VAL A 292 -9.76 -8.16 3.81
CA VAL A 292 -10.45 -8.89 2.74
C VAL A 292 -9.53 -9.16 1.57
N GLU A 293 -9.81 -10.19 0.79
CA GLU A 293 -8.94 -10.66 -0.27
C GLU A 293 -9.67 -10.76 -1.61
N SER A 294 -8.95 -10.53 -2.70
CA SER A 294 -9.46 -10.79 -4.04
C SER A 294 -9.47 -12.29 -4.38
N LYS A 295 -10.18 -12.64 -5.42
CA LYS A 295 -9.92 -13.89 -6.15
C LYS A 295 -8.52 -13.85 -6.76
N GLU A 296 -7.93 -15.02 -6.97
CA GLU A 296 -6.70 -15.14 -7.72
C GLU A 296 -6.91 -14.63 -9.15
N THR A 297 -6.10 -13.68 -9.57
CA THR A 297 -6.27 -13.02 -10.86
C THR A 297 -4.94 -12.97 -11.60
N ARG A 298 -4.92 -13.45 -12.82
CA ARG A 298 -3.82 -13.25 -13.77
C ARG A 298 -4.16 -12.05 -14.65
N LEU A 299 -3.22 -11.11 -14.75
CA LEU A 299 -3.42 -9.95 -15.60
C LEU A 299 -3.35 -10.36 -17.06
N ALA A 300 -4.28 -9.85 -17.86
CA ALA A 300 -4.24 -10.07 -19.30
C ALA A 300 -3.17 -9.18 -19.92
N ALA A 301 -2.24 -9.81 -20.64
CA ALA A 301 -1.13 -9.12 -21.27
C ALA A 301 -1.62 -7.99 -22.20
N GLY A 302 -1.11 -6.77 -21.99
CA GLY A 302 -1.47 -5.58 -22.78
C GLY A 302 -2.88 -5.06 -22.62
N LYS A 303 -3.64 -5.57 -21.66
CA LYS A 303 -5.01 -5.15 -21.41
C LYS A 303 -5.14 -4.50 -20.04
N HIS A 304 -6.21 -3.77 -19.88
CA HIS A 304 -6.64 -3.29 -18.57
C HIS A 304 -7.44 -4.38 -17.87
N THR A 305 -7.03 -4.73 -16.64
CA THR A 305 -7.70 -5.74 -15.81
C THR A 305 -8.28 -5.08 -14.57
N ILE A 306 -9.53 -5.35 -14.27
CA ILE A 306 -10.19 -4.88 -13.05
C ILE A 306 -10.22 -6.02 -12.04
N ILE A 307 -9.71 -5.76 -10.84
CA ILE A 307 -9.79 -6.67 -9.69
C ILE A 307 -10.80 -6.10 -8.71
N ALA A 308 -11.94 -6.74 -8.58
CA ALA A 308 -12.98 -6.33 -7.62
C ALA A 308 -12.80 -7.09 -6.29
N ILE A 309 -12.95 -6.36 -5.18
CA ILE A 309 -12.89 -6.88 -3.83
C ILE A 309 -14.08 -6.32 -3.07
N ASP A 310 -14.92 -7.19 -2.54
CA ASP A 310 -16.03 -6.79 -1.68
C ASP A 310 -15.48 -6.25 -0.35
N ALA A 311 -15.59 -4.94 -0.16
CA ALA A 311 -15.02 -4.24 0.99
C ALA A 311 -15.97 -3.18 1.56
N PRO A 312 -17.29 -3.45 1.72
CA PRO A 312 -18.20 -2.46 2.24
C PRO A 312 -17.84 -2.10 3.68
N GLN A 313 -17.66 -0.83 3.98
CA GLN A 313 -17.20 -0.34 5.27
C GLN A 313 -18.18 0.65 5.91
N GLY A 314 -18.26 0.59 7.24
CA GLY A 314 -18.83 1.62 8.09
C GLY A 314 -17.82 2.11 9.12
N GLN A 315 -18.22 3.10 9.91
CA GLN A 315 -17.36 3.70 10.92
C GLN A 315 -17.84 3.33 12.33
N LEU A 316 -16.91 3.02 13.21
CA LEU A 316 -17.13 2.88 14.65
C LEU A 316 -16.37 3.98 15.39
N GLN A 317 -17.10 4.77 16.15
CA GLN A 317 -16.56 5.71 17.12
C GLN A 317 -16.95 5.27 18.52
N ILE A 318 -15.95 5.13 19.39
CA ILE A 318 -16.20 4.89 20.82
C ILE A 318 -15.75 6.14 21.54
N LYS A 319 -16.68 6.81 22.19
CA LYS A 319 -16.40 8.10 22.79
C LYS A 319 -16.80 8.13 24.27
N ARG A 320 -16.02 8.85 25.06
CA ARG A 320 -16.37 9.27 26.39
C ARG A 320 -16.90 10.70 26.32
N ASN A 321 -17.91 11.02 27.10
CA ASN A 321 -18.37 12.39 27.21
C ASN A 321 -17.29 13.28 27.84
N GLU A 322 -17.24 14.56 27.47
CA GLU A 322 -16.41 15.52 28.16
C GLU A 322 -16.88 15.62 29.63
N GLY A 323 -16.00 15.36 30.57
CA GLY A 323 -16.30 15.32 32.00
C GLY A 323 -15.49 16.32 32.79
N ALA A 324 -15.90 16.54 34.06
CA ALA A 324 -15.25 17.47 34.97
C ALA A 324 -13.80 17.09 35.32
N TYR A 325 -13.47 15.81 35.17
CA TYR A 325 -12.13 15.29 35.48
C TYR A 325 -11.45 14.77 34.21
N ASN A 326 -10.30 15.35 33.92
CA ASN A 326 -9.47 14.92 32.79
C ASN A 326 -8.65 13.68 33.22
N PHE A 327 -9.23 12.51 33.08
CA PHE A 327 -8.54 11.26 33.40
C PHE A 327 -7.50 10.98 32.31
N ASN A 328 -6.23 10.99 32.67
CA ASN A 328 -5.11 10.59 31.78
C ASN A 328 -5.12 9.09 31.42
N GLU A 329 -6.19 8.40 31.71
CA GLU A 329 -6.30 6.97 31.48
C GLU A 329 -6.59 6.69 30.01
N LYS A 330 -5.64 6.06 29.33
CA LYS A 330 -5.76 5.60 27.95
C LYS A 330 -6.62 4.34 27.88
N VAL A 331 -7.91 4.46 28.14
CA VAL A 331 -8.85 3.34 28.01
C VAL A 331 -8.90 2.89 26.56
N LYS A 332 -8.86 1.58 26.34
CA LYS A 332 -8.95 0.93 25.03
C LYS A 332 -10.18 0.05 24.98
N CYS A 333 -10.63 -0.21 23.76
CA CYS A 333 -11.69 -1.15 23.47
C CYS A 333 -11.11 -2.30 22.63
N ILE A 334 -11.33 -3.52 23.07
CA ILE A 334 -11.08 -4.73 22.29
C ILE A 334 -12.32 -4.96 21.43
N VAL A 335 -12.12 -5.01 20.11
CA VAL A 335 -13.17 -5.29 19.15
C VAL A 335 -12.98 -6.70 18.62
N ARG A 336 -14.07 -7.49 18.64
CA ARG A 336 -14.12 -8.84 18.11
C ARG A 336 -15.26 -8.95 17.11
N LYS A 337 -15.14 -9.86 16.15
CA LYS A 337 -16.28 -10.22 15.32
C LYS A 337 -17.27 -11.02 16.20
N LYS A 338 -18.56 -10.85 15.99
CA LYS A 338 -19.58 -11.61 16.74
C LYS A 338 -19.27 -13.11 16.72
N GLU A 339 -19.35 -13.75 17.89
CA GLU A 339 -19.07 -15.17 18.10
C GLU A 339 -17.62 -15.62 17.83
N ASP A 340 -16.70 -14.67 17.66
CA ASP A 340 -15.26 -14.95 17.52
C ASP A 340 -14.52 -14.42 18.76
N ALA A 341 -13.86 -15.33 19.48
CA ALA A 341 -13.08 -14.96 20.66
C ALA A 341 -11.78 -14.21 20.33
N ASN A 342 -11.34 -14.24 19.09
CA ASN A 342 -10.10 -13.60 18.67
C ASN A 342 -10.22 -12.07 18.66
N THR A 343 -9.20 -11.39 19.16
CA THR A 343 -9.12 -9.95 19.07
C THR A 343 -8.88 -9.53 17.63
N LEU A 344 -9.82 -8.78 17.07
CA LEU A 344 -9.71 -8.25 15.72
C LEU A 344 -8.94 -6.91 15.71
N ASN A 345 -9.26 -6.02 16.64
CA ASN A 345 -8.64 -4.72 16.77
C ASN A 345 -8.66 -4.23 18.22
N VAL A 346 -7.75 -3.33 18.57
CA VAL A 346 -7.71 -2.64 19.86
C VAL A 346 -7.79 -1.15 19.60
N GLN A 347 -8.99 -0.60 19.66
CA GLN A 347 -9.30 0.78 19.34
C GLN A 347 -9.18 1.66 20.60
N PRO A 348 -8.45 2.79 20.56
CA PRO A 348 -8.47 3.80 21.62
C PRO A 348 -9.83 4.49 21.69
N LEU A 349 -10.22 4.98 22.88
CA LEU A 349 -11.40 5.86 22.98
C LEU A 349 -11.16 7.18 22.24
N ASN A 350 -12.24 7.81 21.83
CA ASN A 350 -12.28 9.07 21.11
C ASN A 350 -11.62 9.02 19.71
N THR A 351 -11.43 7.81 19.17
CA THR A 351 -11.02 7.58 17.77
C THR A 351 -12.18 7.05 16.95
N THR A 352 -12.10 7.26 15.64
CA THR A 352 -13.04 6.69 14.66
C THR A 352 -12.24 5.78 13.75
N GLU A 353 -12.67 4.51 13.64
CA GLU A 353 -12.05 3.50 12.80
C GLU A 353 -13.05 2.93 11.79
N LYS A 354 -12.55 2.54 10.61
CA LYS A 354 -13.38 1.88 9.59
C LYS A 354 -13.36 0.36 9.79
N TYR A 355 -14.53 -0.26 9.71
CA TYR A 355 -14.70 -1.71 9.78
C TYR A 355 -15.53 -2.20 8.61
N ILE A 356 -15.27 -3.42 8.14
CA ILE A 356 -16.19 -4.12 7.23
C ILE A 356 -17.56 -4.21 7.90
N ILE A 357 -18.62 -4.07 7.14
CA ILE A 357 -19.99 -4.19 7.69
C ILE A 357 -20.19 -5.54 8.37
N GLY A 358 -20.95 -5.56 9.46
CA GLY A 358 -21.21 -6.77 10.21
C GLY A 358 -21.51 -6.50 11.67
N ASN A 359 -21.58 -7.57 12.44
CA ASN A 359 -21.86 -7.52 13.87
C ASN A 359 -20.58 -7.79 14.68
N TYR A 360 -20.36 -6.99 15.69
CA TYR A 360 -19.15 -6.97 16.50
C TYR A 360 -19.48 -6.98 17.98
N ASP A 361 -18.59 -7.56 18.75
CA ASP A 361 -18.60 -7.54 20.22
C ASP A 361 -17.49 -6.62 20.71
N LEU A 362 -17.85 -5.73 21.62
CA LEU A 362 -16.94 -4.74 22.20
C LEU A 362 -16.67 -5.03 23.66
N GLU A 363 -15.41 -5.05 24.03
CA GLU A 363 -14.97 -5.12 25.42
C GLU A 363 -14.16 -3.86 25.75
N ILE A 364 -14.81 -2.91 26.40
CA ILE A 364 -14.17 -1.65 26.79
C ILE A 364 -13.49 -1.86 28.14
N LEU A 365 -12.19 -1.59 28.19
CA LEU A 365 -11.34 -1.87 29.35
C LEU A 365 -11.50 -0.79 30.45
N THR A 366 -12.74 -0.50 30.79
CA THR A 366 -13.13 0.27 31.96
C THR A 366 -13.05 -0.60 33.23
N LEU A 367 -13.25 -0.01 34.37
CA LEU A 367 -13.32 -0.72 35.65
C LEU A 367 -14.70 -0.49 36.29
N PRO A 368 -15.58 -1.52 36.41
CA PRO A 368 -15.49 -2.82 35.75
C PRO A 368 -15.60 -2.72 34.22
N ARG A 369 -15.21 -3.76 33.52
CA ARG A 369 -15.29 -3.80 32.05
C ARG A 369 -16.72 -3.58 31.57
N THR A 370 -16.83 -2.79 30.48
CA THR A 370 -18.11 -2.57 29.80
C THR A 370 -18.15 -3.49 28.58
N LEU A 371 -19.14 -4.38 28.53
CA LEU A 371 -19.35 -5.31 27.43
C LEU A 371 -20.57 -4.90 26.62
N LEU A 372 -20.42 -4.83 25.30
CA LEU A 372 -21.50 -4.58 24.36
C LEU A 372 -21.45 -5.66 23.29
N SER A 373 -22.49 -6.45 23.20
CA SER A 373 -22.57 -7.55 22.24
C SER A 373 -23.46 -7.17 21.07
N ASP A 374 -23.19 -7.78 19.92
CA ASP A 374 -24.02 -7.70 18.71
C ASP A 374 -24.19 -6.26 18.18
N LEU A 375 -23.14 -5.46 18.25
CA LEU A 375 -23.13 -4.12 17.68
C LEU A 375 -23.05 -4.20 16.16
N ARG A 376 -24.08 -3.71 15.47
CA ARG A 376 -24.12 -3.70 14.01
C ARG A 376 -23.43 -2.46 13.45
N ILE A 377 -22.47 -2.69 12.55
CA ILE A 377 -21.82 -1.66 11.71
C ILE A 377 -22.42 -1.75 10.31
N GLU A 378 -22.94 -0.63 9.81
CA GLU A 378 -23.61 -0.52 8.53
C GLU A 378 -22.80 0.34 7.57
N GLN A 379 -22.93 0.08 6.26
CA GLN A 379 -22.17 0.74 5.23
C GLN A 379 -22.36 2.27 5.24
N SER A 380 -21.25 2.99 5.11
CA SER A 380 -21.18 4.44 5.03
C SER A 380 -21.81 5.19 6.21
N LEU A 381 -22.22 4.44 7.26
CA LEU A 381 -22.76 5.02 8.48
C LEU A 381 -21.71 5.03 9.58
N LYS A 382 -21.83 6.04 10.45
CA LYS A 382 -21.02 6.16 11.66
C LYS A 382 -21.81 5.68 12.86
N LYS A 383 -21.38 4.56 13.43
CA LYS A 383 -21.91 4.06 14.70
C LYS A 383 -21.13 4.69 15.85
N THR A 384 -21.78 5.45 16.70
CA THR A 384 -21.17 6.02 17.90
C THR A 384 -21.63 5.23 19.13
N VAL A 385 -20.66 4.80 19.93
CA VAL A 385 -20.86 4.19 21.24
C VAL A 385 -20.37 5.19 22.29
N GLU A 386 -21.30 5.62 23.13
CA GLU A 386 -20.99 6.53 24.25
C GLU A 386 -20.88 5.74 25.53
N ILE A 387 -19.81 5.97 26.29
CA ILE A 387 -19.61 5.38 27.61
C ILE A 387 -19.66 6.46 28.67
N ALA A 388 -20.24 6.12 29.81
CA ALA A 388 -20.30 7.01 30.95
C ALA A 388 -18.88 7.36 31.44
N ASN A 389 -18.71 8.56 31.96
CA ASN A 389 -17.50 8.94 32.65
C ASN A 389 -17.39 8.17 33.98
N ALA A 390 -16.17 7.76 34.31
CA ALA A 390 -15.91 7.14 35.60
C ALA A 390 -16.11 8.15 36.75
N GLY A 391 -16.53 7.69 37.92
CA GLY A 391 -16.40 8.41 39.15
C GLY A 391 -15.13 8.01 39.88
N ILE A 392 -14.73 8.81 40.85
CA ILE A 392 -13.55 8.60 41.66
C ILE A 392 -13.95 7.98 43.01
N LEU A 393 -13.43 6.78 43.28
CA LEU A 393 -13.51 6.16 44.61
C LEU A 393 -12.19 6.45 45.35
N LYS A 394 -12.26 7.07 46.49
CA LYS A 394 -11.17 7.19 47.47
C LYS A 394 -11.43 6.28 48.65
N ILE A 395 -10.50 5.37 48.95
CA ILE A 395 -10.56 4.48 50.09
C ILE A 395 -9.48 4.87 51.07
N ARG A 396 -9.83 4.98 52.37
CA ARG A 396 -8.89 5.21 53.45
C ARG A 396 -8.99 4.09 54.47
N CYS A 397 -7.85 3.56 54.86
CA CYS A 397 -7.70 2.49 55.84
C CYS A 397 -6.70 2.92 56.91
N LEU A 398 -6.86 2.41 58.16
CA LEU A 398 -5.91 2.69 59.24
C LEU A 398 -4.55 2.05 59.01
N GLU A 399 -4.56 0.85 58.44
CA GLU A 399 -3.38 0.05 58.18
C GLU A 399 -3.50 -0.71 56.85
N ALA A 400 -2.44 -1.35 56.45
CA ALA A 400 -2.47 -2.25 55.28
C ALA A 400 -3.42 -3.44 55.52
N GLY A 401 -4.21 -3.78 54.54
CA GLY A 401 -5.20 -4.86 54.61
C GLY A 401 -5.38 -5.56 53.26
N ASP A 402 -6.14 -6.62 53.32
CA ASP A 402 -6.58 -7.34 52.12
C ASP A 402 -8.08 -7.12 51.90
N GLY A 403 -8.45 -6.84 50.66
CA GLY A 403 -9.84 -6.55 50.31
C GLY A 403 -10.09 -6.53 48.82
N SER A 404 -11.34 -6.33 48.46
CA SER A 404 -11.77 -6.28 47.07
C SER A 404 -12.95 -5.33 46.88
N ILE A 405 -13.11 -4.89 45.64
CA ILE A 405 -14.28 -4.14 45.17
C ILE A 405 -15.14 -5.09 44.36
N LEU A 406 -16.44 -5.10 44.65
CA LEU A 406 -17.45 -5.86 43.93
C LEU A 406 -18.52 -4.90 43.40
N VAL A 407 -19.04 -5.14 42.21
CA VAL A 407 -20.18 -4.41 41.65
C VAL A 407 -21.45 -5.23 41.86
N ARG A 408 -22.54 -4.56 42.23
CA ARG A 408 -23.86 -5.18 42.37
C ARG A 408 -24.63 -5.08 41.06
N ARG A 409 -24.90 -6.22 40.45
CA ARG A 409 -25.73 -6.31 39.20
C ARG A 409 -26.79 -7.37 39.39
N ASN A 410 -28.05 -7.04 39.16
CA ASN A 410 -29.18 -7.98 39.25
C ASN A 410 -29.13 -8.85 40.55
N ASP A 411 -28.92 -8.20 41.69
CA ASP A 411 -28.78 -8.82 43.03
C ASP A 411 -27.59 -9.81 43.19
N LYS A 412 -26.68 -9.84 42.23
CA LYS A 412 -25.43 -10.58 42.33
C LYS A 412 -24.27 -9.61 42.55
N LEU A 413 -23.30 -10.10 43.32
CA LEU A 413 -22.01 -9.41 43.49
C LEU A 413 -20.99 -10.02 42.53
N GLU A 414 -20.45 -9.21 41.66
CA GLU A 414 -19.40 -9.58 40.72
C GLU A 414 -18.09 -8.91 41.14
N TRP A 415 -17.01 -9.70 41.21
CA TRP A 415 -15.70 -9.19 41.55
C TRP A 415 -15.19 -8.23 40.46
N VAL A 416 -14.64 -7.09 40.90
CA VAL A 416 -14.09 -6.05 40.01
C VAL A 416 -12.56 -6.03 40.09
N CYS A 417 -12.03 -5.81 41.30
CA CYS A 417 -10.59 -5.81 41.52
C CYS A 417 -10.27 -6.01 43.02
N ASN A 418 -9.04 -6.36 43.30
CA ASN A 418 -8.52 -6.36 44.65
C ASN A 418 -8.08 -4.93 45.06
N LEU A 419 -8.20 -4.63 46.35
CA LEU A 419 -7.63 -3.42 46.90
C LEU A 419 -6.10 -3.53 46.92
N SER A 420 -5.43 -2.40 46.73
CA SER A 420 -3.99 -2.32 46.94
C SER A 420 -3.69 -2.37 48.47
N GLN A 421 -2.45 -2.64 48.84
CA GLN A 421 -2.04 -2.71 50.24
C GLN A 421 -1.74 -1.33 50.85
N GLN A 422 -2.11 -0.24 50.18
CA GLN A 422 -1.90 1.12 50.66
C GLN A 422 -3.04 1.56 51.54
N THR A 423 -2.73 2.42 52.53
CA THR A 423 -3.73 2.99 53.43
C THR A 423 -4.63 4.04 52.76
N GLN A 424 -4.17 4.63 51.64
CA GLN A 424 -4.94 5.54 50.81
C GLN A 424 -4.89 5.03 49.39
N GLN A 425 -6.05 4.85 48.78
CA GLN A 425 -6.20 4.25 47.44
C GLN A 425 -7.21 5.05 46.64
N THR A 426 -6.97 5.15 45.32
CA THR A 426 -7.89 5.80 44.40
C THR A 426 -8.19 4.88 43.23
N TYR A 427 -9.48 4.71 42.93
CA TYR A 427 -9.96 3.92 41.78
C TYR A 427 -10.90 4.77 40.94
N TYR A 428 -10.87 4.53 39.66
CA TYR A 428 -11.78 5.13 38.69
C TYR A 428 -12.79 4.07 38.24
N LEU A 429 -14.01 4.16 38.73
CA LEU A 429 -15.04 3.17 38.54
C LEU A 429 -16.18 3.68 37.68
N GLN A 430 -16.73 2.79 36.83
CA GLN A 430 -17.96 3.12 36.11
C GLN A 430 -19.11 3.40 37.11
N PRO A 431 -20.09 4.25 36.77
CA PRO A 431 -21.25 4.49 37.61
C PRO A 431 -21.97 3.21 37.96
N GLY A 432 -22.39 3.07 39.22
CA GLY A 432 -23.07 1.87 39.70
C GLY A 432 -23.07 1.74 41.23
N ASN A 433 -23.69 0.65 41.69
CA ASN A 433 -23.71 0.29 43.12
C ASN A 433 -22.64 -0.77 43.40
N TYR A 434 -21.88 -0.52 44.41
CA TYR A 434 -20.70 -1.32 44.75
C TYR A 434 -20.73 -1.76 46.21
N VAL A 435 -19.95 -2.78 46.46
CA VAL A 435 -19.62 -3.25 47.77
C VAL A 435 -18.10 -3.38 47.84
N THR A 436 -17.48 -2.95 48.94
CA THR A 436 -16.08 -3.25 49.23
C THR A 436 -16.00 -4.02 50.54
N ALA A 437 -15.22 -5.11 50.50
CA ALA A 437 -14.88 -5.90 51.67
C ALA A 437 -13.40 -5.71 51.96
N TRP A 438 -13.05 -5.42 53.21
CA TRP A 438 -11.69 -5.21 53.67
C TRP A 438 -11.43 -5.77 55.04
N ARG A 439 -10.24 -6.27 55.29
CA ARG A 439 -9.78 -6.73 56.58
C ARG A 439 -8.32 -6.31 56.80
N ALA A 440 -8.04 -5.73 57.97
CA ALA A 440 -6.69 -5.43 58.38
C ALA A 440 -5.82 -6.68 58.47
N ARG A 441 -4.56 -6.58 58.07
CA ARG A 441 -3.61 -7.73 58.13
C ARG A 441 -3.22 -8.08 59.56
N SER A 442 -3.24 -7.13 60.49
CA SER A 442 -2.99 -7.38 61.87
C SER A 442 -4.06 -8.28 62.54
N LEU A 443 -5.27 -8.30 61.97
CA LEU A 443 -6.42 -9.07 62.50
C LEU A 443 -6.54 -10.41 61.78
N ARG A 444 -6.41 -11.49 62.57
CA ARG A 444 -6.57 -12.88 62.08
C ARG A 444 -8.00 -13.36 62.34
N GLY A 445 -8.68 -13.74 61.30
CA GLY A 445 -10.06 -14.31 61.36
C GLY A 445 -11.03 -13.57 60.48
N SER A 446 -11.88 -14.31 59.77
CA SER A 446 -12.85 -13.77 58.78
C SER A 446 -13.88 -12.87 59.43
N ILE A 447 -14.14 -13.00 60.73
CA ILE A 447 -15.11 -12.20 61.46
C ILE A 447 -14.72 -10.71 61.52
N TYR A 448 -13.44 -10.39 61.30
CA TYR A 448 -12.95 -9.00 61.29
C TYR A 448 -13.05 -8.34 59.91
N THR A 449 -13.69 -8.99 58.93
CA THR A 449 -13.98 -8.43 57.63
C THR A 449 -15.06 -7.35 57.77
N ILE A 450 -14.76 -6.14 57.31
CA ILE A 450 -15.69 -5.03 57.22
C ILE A 450 -16.20 -4.92 55.81
N GLU A 451 -17.51 -4.85 55.67
CA GLU A 451 -18.18 -4.62 54.40
C GLU A 451 -18.81 -3.25 54.37
N LYS A 452 -18.64 -2.51 53.25
CA LYS A 452 -19.27 -1.20 53.04
C LYS A 452 -19.84 -1.14 51.63
N SER A 453 -21.14 -0.73 51.54
CA SER A 453 -21.82 -0.44 50.28
C SER A 453 -21.66 1.05 49.95
N PHE A 454 -21.49 1.36 48.67
CA PHE A 454 -21.41 2.73 48.19
C PHE A 454 -21.90 2.81 46.73
N THR A 455 -22.19 4.03 46.28
CA THR A 455 -22.61 4.31 44.88
C THR A 455 -21.56 5.22 44.24
N ILE A 456 -21.22 4.88 43.00
CA ILE A 456 -20.40 5.73 42.15
C ILE A 456 -21.29 6.44 41.16
N LEU A 457 -21.15 7.74 41.04
CA LEU A 457 -21.79 8.58 40.04
C LEU A 457 -20.75 9.13 39.06
N SER A 458 -21.16 9.35 37.82
CA SER A 458 -20.30 9.95 36.79
C SER A 458 -19.70 11.27 37.28
N ASP A 459 -18.42 11.45 37.05
CA ASP A 459 -17.70 12.70 37.36
C ASP A 459 -17.80 13.16 38.81
N GLN A 460 -18.08 12.26 39.75
CA GLN A 460 -18.16 12.57 41.17
C GLN A 460 -17.17 11.76 41.99
N GLN A 461 -16.77 12.29 43.14
CA GLN A 461 -15.93 11.62 44.09
C GLN A 461 -16.78 10.99 45.22
N THR A 462 -16.50 9.72 45.51
CA THR A 462 -17.05 8.97 46.62
C THR A 462 -15.91 8.58 47.58
N GLU A 463 -16.09 8.72 48.86
CA GLU A 463 -15.12 8.33 49.88
C GLU A 463 -15.64 7.17 50.71
N VAL A 464 -14.79 6.21 50.98
CA VAL A 464 -15.05 5.07 51.86
C VAL A 464 -13.92 4.98 52.91
N ASP A 465 -14.26 5.13 54.14
CA ASP A 465 -13.33 5.07 55.28
C ASP A 465 -13.56 3.79 56.08
N PHE A 466 -12.51 2.99 56.31
CA PHE A 466 -12.58 1.76 57.10
C PHE A 466 -12.23 1.95 58.59
N PHE A 467 -12.10 3.18 59.05
CA PHE A 467 -11.85 3.52 60.45
C PHE A 467 -13.02 4.28 61.12
N ARG A 468 -14.18 4.32 60.47
CA ARG A 468 -15.43 4.83 61.01
C ARG A 468 -16.55 3.79 60.90
#